data_57063808c8226b1f450e4e5801ae53b2
#
_entry.id   57063808c8226b1f450e4e5801ae53b2
#
_cell.length_a   1.000
_cell.length_b   1.000
_cell.length_c   1.000
_cell.angle_alpha   90.00
_cell.angle_beta   90.00
_cell.angle_gamma   90.00
#
_symmetry.space_group_name_H-M   'P 1'
#
loop_
_entity.id
_entity.type
_entity.pdbx_description
1 polymer ?
#
loop_
_entity_poly.entity_id
_entity_poly.type
_entity_poly.pdbx_seq_one_letter_code
_entity_poly.pdbx_strand_id
1 'polypeptide(L)'
;MERYMIHLKNNGYHQVHSSELVHRARELCSDMHASIRVARVASKFLEFDVSVNPDNLGMLIEKLSPIGELDNTRHVVEEKIEKEAGIKDGIFYFNNERFWESHESLEGVWKKCYGKEKELVQGIILLAVAFAHGQKDESNVGIGMLERALEKLGNSPAMYGNIDVDRIRNKIKEMQKSKGLTIFEI
;
A
#
# COMPACT_ATOMS: atom_id res chain seq x y z
N MET A 1 11.72 -16.91 -9.90
CA MET A 1 10.56 -16.52 -9.08
C MET A 1 10.18 -15.10 -9.44
N GLU A 2 8.92 -14.84 -9.63
CA GLU A 2 8.35 -13.53 -9.89
C GLU A 2 7.54 -13.04 -8.69
N ARG A 3 7.37 -11.73 -8.57
CA ARG A 3 6.70 -11.10 -7.41
C ARG A 3 5.26 -10.79 -7.73
N TYR A 4 4.37 -11.14 -6.81
CA TYR A 4 2.93 -10.91 -6.92
C TYR A 4 2.39 -10.29 -5.65
N MET A 5 1.39 -9.40 -5.81
CA MET A 5 0.47 -9.00 -4.73
C MET A 5 -0.79 -9.83 -4.88
N ILE A 6 -1.09 -10.66 -3.87
CA ILE A 6 -2.29 -11.48 -3.81
C ILE A 6 -3.25 -10.84 -2.82
N HIS A 7 -4.45 -10.50 -3.30
CA HIS A 7 -5.52 -9.99 -2.45
C HIS A 7 -6.53 -11.10 -2.20
N LEU A 8 -6.77 -11.39 -0.92
CA LEU A 8 -7.83 -12.28 -0.46
C LEU A 8 -8.92 -11.46 0.23
N LYS A 9 -10.18 -11.87 0.13
CA LYS A 9 -11.28 -11.22 0.86
C LYS A 9 -11.02 -11.26 2.36
N ASN A 10 -11.20 -10.13 3.04
CA ASN A 10 -11.05 -10.06 4.48
C ASN A 10 -12.31 -10.56 5.18
N ASN A 11 -12.19 -11.64 5.94
CA ASN A 11 -13.27 -12.27 6.70
C ASN A 11 -13.18 -12.00 8.21
N GLY A 12 -12.86 -10.75 8.59
CA GLY A 12 -12.84 -10.33 9.99
C GLY A 12 -11.45 -10.23 10.62
N TYR A 13 -10.39 -10.24 9.83
CA TYR A 13 -9.04 -9.95 10.33
C TYR A 13 -8.84 -8.45 10.53
N HIS A 14 -8.06 -8.10 11.56
CA HIS A 14 -7.60 -6.76 11.89
C HIS A 14 -6.09 -6.65 11.77
N GLN A 15 -5.54 -5.44 11.78
CA GLN A 15 -4.12 -5.17 11.55
C GLN A 15 -3.22 -5.95 12.51
N VAL A 16 -3.65 -6.15 13.73
CA VAL A 16 -2.93 -6.94 14.77
C VAL A 16 -2.64 -8.39 14.33
N HIS A 17 -3.43 -8.94 13.39
CA HIS A 17 -3.24 -10.28 12.86
C HIS A 17 -2.21 -10.36 11.72
N SER A 18 -1.63 -9.23 11.29
CA SER A 18 -0.72 -9.18 10.12
C SER A 18 0.44 -10.20 10.25
N SER A 19 1.12 -10.23 11.39
CA SER A 19 2.23 -11.17 11.63
C SER A 19 1.79 -12.62 11.67
N GLU A 20 0.64 -12.90 12.30
CA GLU A 20 0.04 -14.24 12.36
C GLU A 20 -0.34 -14.73 10.95
N LEU A 21 -0.91 -13.85 10.12
CA LEU A 21 -1.28 -14.15 8.74
C LEU A 21 -0.06 -14.53 7.89
N VAL A 22 1.07 -13.83 8.05
CA VAL A 22 2.33 -14.21 7.38
C VAL A 22 2.78 -15.59 7.82
N HIS A 23 2.74 -15.86 9.13
CA HIS A 23 3.15 -17.17 9.67
C HIS A 23 2.27 -18.29 9.14
N ARG A 24 0.96 -18.13 9.23
CA ARG A 24 -0.02 -19.10 8.72
C ARG A 24 0.13 -19.34 7.21
N ALA A 25 0.32 -18.28 6.43
CA ALA A 25 0.54 -18.41 4.99
C ALA A 25 1.81 -19.19 4.66
N ARG A 26 2.91 -18.98 5.41
CA ARG A 26 4.17 -19.74 5.28
C ARG A 26 4.00 -21.20 5.64
N GLU A 27 3.22 -21.52 6.68
CA GLU A 27 2.93 -22.90 7.07
C GLU A 27 2.13 -23.62 5.96
N LEU A 28 1.08 -22.99 5.44
CA LEU A 28 0.26 -23.54 4.35
C LEU A 28 1.06 -23.81 3.07
N CYS A 29 2.10 -23.02 2.82
CA CYS A 29 2.95 -23.09 1.64
C CYS A 29 4.34 -23.72 1.93
N SER A 30 4.51 -24.40 3.07
CA SER A 30 5.83 -24.91 3.54
C SER A 30 6.47 -25.96 2.60
N ASP A 31 5.68 -26.66 1.81
CA ASP A 31 6.09 -27.63 0.81
C ASP A 31 6.35 -27.01 -0.58
N MET A 32 6.22 -25.66 -0.70
CA MET A 32 6.42 -24.93 -1.95
C MET A 32 7.70 -24.11 -1.92
N HIS A 33 8.33 -23.96 -3.08
CA HIS A 33 9.40 -22.98 -3.26
C HIS A 33 8.76 -21.59 -3.52
N ALA A 34 8.33 -20.96 -2.43
CA ALA A 34 7.71 -19.62 -2.44
C ALA A 34 8.25 -18.76 -1.29
N SER A 35 8.28 -17.45 -1.47
CA SER A 35 8.63 -16.49 -0.43
C SER A 35 7.43 -15.62 -0.13
N ILE A 36 6.92 -15.66 1.10
CA ILE A 36 5.84 -14.80 1.60
C ILE A 36 6.50 -13.80 2.56
N ARG A 37 6.50 -12.50 2.17
CA ARG A 37 7.24 -11.45 2.88
C ARG A 37 6.40 -10.75 3.91
N VAL A 38 5.21 -10.32 3.52
CA VAL A 38 4.36 -9.40 4.28
C VAL A 38 2.91 -9.77 4.04
N ALA A 39 2.08 -9.59 5.06
CA ALA A 39 0.63 -9.47 4.95
C ALA A 39 0.22 -8.07 5.39
N ARG A 40 -0.70 -7.43 4.66
CA ARG A 40 -1.32 -6.14 4.99
C ARG A 40 -2.82 -6.35 5.12
N VAL A 41 -3.39 -5.79 6.18
CA VAL A 41 -4.81 -5.98 6.49
C VAL A 41 -5.56 -4.69 6.21
N ALA A 42 -6.29 -4.67 5.09
CA ALA A 42 -7.24 -3.63 4.72
C ALA A 42 -8.66 -3.96 5.24
N SER A 43 -9.58 -3.02 5.12
CA SER A 43 -10.96 -3.23 5.58
C SER A 43 -11.67 -4.36 4.81
N LYS A 44 -11.45 -4.47 3.49
CA LYS A 44 -12.16 -5.41 2.61
C LYS A 44 -11.31 -6.60 2.16
N PHE A 45 -9.97 -6.47 2.22
CA PHE A 45 -9.07 -7.50 1.72
C PHE A 45 -7.82 -7.65 2.61
N LEU A 46 -7.14 -8.78 2.41
CA LEU A 46 -5.81 -9.07 2.93
C LEU A 46 -4.85 -9.06 1.74
N GLU A 47 -3.76 -8.31 1.80
CA GLU A 47 -2.75 -8.28 0.75
C GLU A 47 -1.51 -9.07 1.18
N PHE A 48 -1.12 -10.06 0.37
CA PHE A 48 0.11 -10.82 0.56
C PHE A 48 1.15 -10.46 -0.50
N ASP A 49 2.34 -10.06 -0.08
CA ASP A 49 3.51 -9.87 -0.94
C ASP A 49 4.27 -11.19 -1.05
N VAL A 50 4.22 -11.79 -2.23
CA VAL A 50 4.78 -13.12 -2.44
C VAL A 50 5.73 -13.15 -3.64
N SER A 51 6.69 -14.11 -3.62
CA SER A 51 7.42 -14.50 -4.82
C SER A 51 7.31 -16.00 -5.02
N VAL A 52 6.97 -16.40 -6.24
CA VAL A 52 6.77 -17.79 -6.62
C VAL A 52 7.09 -17.97 -8.11
N ASN A 53 7.35 -19.21 -8.55
CA ASN A 53 7.39 -19.51 -9.97
C ASN A 53 5.99 -19.29 -10.56
N PRO A 54 5.85 -18.58 -11.70
CA PRO A 54 4.54 -18.37 -12.36
C PRO A 54 3.70 -19.63 -12.51
N ASP A 55 4.33 -20.76 -12.85
CA ASP A 55 3.65 -22.04 -13.01
C ASP A 55 3.00 -22.56 -11.71
N ASN A 56 3.49 -22.13 -10.56
CA ASN A 56 3.01 -22.54 -9.25
C ASN A 56 2.09 -21.49 -8.58
N LEU A 57 1.79 -20.38 -9.25
CA LEU A 57 0.95 -19.30 -8.70
C LEU A 57 -0.45 -19.80 -8.34
N GLY A 58 -1.07 -20.60 -9.22
CA GLY A 58 -2.39 -21.20 -8.97
C GLY A 58 -2.42 -22.09 -7.73
N MET A 59 -1.41 -22.94 -7.56
CA MET A 59 -1.26 -23.80 -6.38
C MET A 59 -1.07 -22.98 -5.10
N LEU A 60 -0.28 -21.91 -5.16
CA LEU A 60 -0.08 -21.02 -4.00
C LEU A 60 -1.41 -20.35 -3.59
N ILE A 61 -2.19 -19.85 -4.56
CA ILE A 61 -3.51 -19.25 -4.30
C ILE A 61 -4.46 -20.28 -3.67
N GLU A 62 -4.49 -21.50 -4.17
CA GLU A 62 -5.30 -22.60 -3.60
C GLU A 62 -4.91 -22.90 -2.16
N LYS A 63 -3.61 -22.95 -1.86
CA LYS A 63 -3.11 -23.16 -0.50
C LYS A 63 -3.45 -22.01 0.46
N LEU A 64 -3.56 -20.79 -0.03
CA LEU A 64 -3.98 -19.63 0.77
C LEU A 64 -5.49 -19.55 0.99
N SER A 65 -6.30 -20.34 0.28
CA SER A 65 -7.77 -20.31 0.37
C SER A 65 -8.36 -20.50 1.77
N PRO A 66 -7.71 -21.25 2.73
CA PRO A 66 -8.18 -21.31 4.11
C PRO A 66 -8.07 -19.99 4.89
N ILE A 67 -7.35 -19.00 4.37
CA ILE A 67 -7.22 -17.65 4.96
C ILE A 67 -8.34 -16.77 4.43
N GLY A 68 -8.63 -16.83 3.12
CA GLY A 68 -9.68 -16.06 2.47
C GLY A 68 -9.79 -16.40 1.00
N GLU A 69 -10.96 -16.13 0.43
CA GLU A 69 -11.24 -16.29 -1.00
C GLU A 69 -10.41 -15.30 -1.81
N LEU A 70 -9.88 -15.72 -2.96
CA LEU A 70 -9.16 -14.83 -3.88
C LEU A 70 -10.07 -13.68 -4.35
N ASP A 71 -9.59 -12.46 -4.18
CA ASP A 71 -10.20 -11.23 -4.70
C ASP A 71 -9.48 -10.77 -5.96
N ASN A 72 -8.15 -10.64 -5.90
CA ASN A 72 -7.32 -10.17 -7.01
C ASN A 72 -5.90 -10.71 -6.93
N THR A 73 -5.21 -10.72 -8.07
CA THR A 73 -3.77 -11.00 -8.16
C THR A 73 -3.12 -10.00 -9.12
N ARG A 74 -2.04 -9.37 -8.68
CA ARG A 74 -1.25 -8.45 -9.50
C ARG A 74 0.19 -8.93 -9.60
N HIS A 75 0.67 -9.09 -10.83
CA HIS A 75 2.10 -9.28 -11.08
C HIS A 75 2.84 -7.95 -10.88
N VAL A 76 3.88 -7.95 -10.05
CA VAL A 76 4.69 -6.75 -9.78
C VAL A 76 5.81 -6.69 -10.79
N VAL A 77 5.65 -5.86 -11.80
CA VAL A 77 6.65 -5.56 -12.84
C VAL A 77 6.93 -4.06 -12.85
N GLU A 78 8.14 -3.69 -13.24
CA GLU A 78 8.47 -2.28 -13.42
C GLU A 78 7.83 -1.78 -14.73
N GLU A 79 6.67 -1.15 -14.62
CA GLU A 79 5.96 -0.58 -15.75
C GLU A 79 6.42 0.86 -16.00
N LYS A 80 6.61 1.23 -17.27
CA LYS A 80 6.77 2.62 -17.67
C LYS A 80 5.39 3.28 -17.75
N ILE A 81 4.90 3.77 -16.61
CA ILE A 81 3.61 4.44 -16.53
C ILE A 81 3.77 5.90 -16.96
N GLU A 82 2.87 6.42 -17.81
CA GLU A 82 2.77 7.85 -18.09
C GLU A 82 2.35 8.61 -16.84
N LYS A 83 2.85 9.85 -16.68
CA LYS A 83 2.71 10.61 -15.44
C LYS A 83 1.24 10.80 -15.04
N GLU A 84 0.36 11.19 -15.98
CA GLU A 84 -1.06 11.38 -15.70
C GLU A 84 -1.77 10.08 -15.34
N ALA A 85 -1.44 8.99 -16.02
CA ALA A 85 -1.96 7.67 -15.71
C ALA A 85 -1.51 7.22 -14.31
N GLY A 86 -0.23 7.40 -13.97
CA GLY A 86 0.31 7.05 -12.66
C GLY A 86 -0.33 7.85 -11.51
N ILE A 87 -0.69 9.13 -11.74
CA ILE A 87 -1.44 9.91 -10.74
C ILE A 87 -2.86 9.34 -10.54
N LYS A 88 -3.58 9.02 -11.63
CA LYS A 88 -4.93 8.43 -11.57
C LYS A 88 -4.92 7.08 -10.85
N ASP A 89 -3.97 6.23 -11.20
CA ASP A 89 -3.79 4.92 -10.57
C ASP A 89 -3.43 5.07 -9.09
N GLY A 90 -2.54 6.00 -8.76
CA GLY A 90 -2.17 6.30 -7.37
C GLY A 90 -3.37 6.71 -6.52
N ILE A 91 -4.23 7.61 -7.03
CA ILE A 91 -5.48 8.02 -6.37
C ILE A 91 -6.43 6.81 -6.22
N PHE A 92 -6.65 6.07 -7.31
CA PHE A 92 -7.53 4.91 -7.31
C PHE A 92 -7.10 3.88 -6.26
N TYR A 93 -5.82 3.51 -6.25
CA TYR A 93 -5.30 2.55 -5.28
C TYR A 93 -5.39 3.08 -3.85
N PHE A 94 -5.05 4.35 -3.62
CA PHE A 94 -5.16 4.96 -2.29
C PHE A 94 -6.59 4.89 -1.74
N ASN A 95 -7.57 5.33 -2.54
CA ASN A 95 -8.97 5.36 -2.15
C ASN A 95 -9.61 3.96 -1.98
N ASN A 96 -8.93 2.92 -2.48
CA ASN A 96 -9.30 1.52 -2.27
C ASN A 96 -8.43 0.80 -1.21
N GLU A 97 -7.74 1.53 -0.35
CA GLU A 97 -6.83 1.01 0.70
C GLU A 97 -5.67 0.14 0.16
N ARG A 98 -5.41 0.17 -1.14
CA ARG A 98 -4.28 -0.50 -1.80
C ARG A 98 -3.04 0.39 -1.72
N PHE A 99 -2.63 0.72 -0.48
CA PHE A 99 -1.64 1.75 -0.21
C PHE A 99 -0.25 1.41 -0.75
N TRP A 100 0.13 0.14 -0.76
CA TRP A 100 1.39 -0.27 -1.37
C TRP A 100 1.40 -0.03 -2.89
N GLU A 101 0.32 -0.37 -3.58
CA GLU A 101 0.19 -0.15 -5.02
C GLU A 101 0.07 1.34 -5.37
N SER A 102 -0.58 2.12 -4.52
CA SER A 102 -0.58 3.59 -4.62
C SER A 102 0.84 4.14 -4.56
N HIS A 103 1.64 3.69 -3.58
CA HIS A 103 3.05 4.06 -3.47
C HIS A 103 3.83 3.71 -4.74
N GLU A 104 3.73 2.49 -5.27
CA GLU A 104 4.45 2.05 -6.47
C GLU A 104 4.08 2.90 -7.71
N SER A 105 2.77 3.17 -7.92
CA SER A 105 2.31 4.02 -9.03
C SER A 105 2.83 5.45 -8.90
N LEU A 106 2.76 6.05 -7.72
CA LEU A 106 3.23 7.39 -7.46
C LEU A 106 4.77 7.49 -7.50
N GLU A 107 5.50 6.41 -7.18
CA GLU A 107 6.95 6.37 -7.36
C GLU A 107 7.34 6.45 -8.84
N GLY A 108 6.57 5.80 -9.73
CA GLY A 108 6.70 5.95 -11.17
C GLY A 108 6.51 7.39 -11.64
N VAL A 109 5.55 8.11 -11.05
CA VAL A 109 5.33 9.55 -11.28
C VAL A 109 6.51 10.36 -10.75
N TRP A 110 6.96 10.10 -9.52
CA TRP A 110 8.05 10.80 -8.84
C TRP A 110 9.36 10.77 -9.63
N LYS A 111 9.67 9.64 -10.29
CA LYS A 111 10.85 9.49 -11.16
C LYS A 111 10.83 10.49 -12.34
N LYS A 112 9.64 10.99 -12.72
CA LYS A 112 9.43 11.95 -13.83
C LYS A 112 9.25 13.40 -13.35
N CYS A 113 9.24 13.65 -12.05
CA CYS A 113 9.06 14.98 -11.45
C CYS A 113 10.39 15.64 -11.08
N TYR A 114 10.41 16.98 -11.06
CA TYR A 114 11.56 17.79 -10.69
C TYR A 114 11.18 18.89 -9.70
N GLY A 115 12.16 19.36 -8.93
CA GLY A 115 12.01 20.52 -8.02
C GLY A 115 10.87 20.33 -7.03
N LYS A 116 10.04 21.36 -6.87
CA LYS A 116 8.92 21.39 -5.90
C LYS A 116 7.85 20.34 -6.16
N GLU A 117 7.60 20.02 -7.43
CA GLU A 117 6.66 18.95 -7.78
C GLU A 117 7.14 17.60 -7.27
N LYS A 118 8.43 17.32 -7.38
CA LYS A 118 9.03 16.09 -6.87
C LYS A 118 8.86 15.95 -5.36
N GLU A 119 9.03 17.03 -4.62
CA GLU A 119 8.79 17.06 -3.17
C GLU A 119 7.33 16.84 -2.80
N LEU A 120 6.41 17.47 -3.54
CA LEU A 120 4.97 17.26 -3.36
C LEU A 120 4.58 15.80 -3.55
N VAL A 121 4.97 15.20 -4.69
CA VAL A 121 4.67 13.79 -4.97
C VAL A 121 5.29 12.88 -3.92
N GLN A 122 6.51 13.17 -3.45
CA GLN A 122 7.14 12.43 -2.35
C GLN A 122 6.33 12.51 -1.05
N GLY A 123 5.73 13.66 -0.76
CA GLY A 123 4.84 13.82 0.39
C GLY A 123 3.61 12.92 0.31
N ILE A 124 3.00 12.80 -0.88
CA ILE A 124 1.86 11.90 -1.10
C ILE A 124 2.29 10.43 -1.03
N ILE A 125 3.46 10.09 -1.55
CA ILE A 125 4.04 8.74 -1.41
C ILE A 125 4.21 8.38 0.07
N LEU A 126 4.78 9.28 0.88
CA LEU A 126 4.99 9.05 2.31
C LEU A 126 3.67 8.87 3.06
N LEU A 127 2.59 9.55 2.64
CA LEU A 127 1.24 9.31 3.17
C LEU A 127 0.77 7.88 2.88
N ALA A 128 0.90 7.39 1.64
CA ALA A 128 0.54 6.02 1.28
C ALA A 128 1.37 4.99 2.06
N VAL A 129 2.69 5.23 2.20
CA VAL A 129 3.58 4.38 3.01
C VAL A 129 3.16 4.35 4.48
N ALA A 130 2.72 5.49 5.04
CA ALA A 130 2.23 5.56 6.43
C ALA A 130 1.04 4.61 6.66
N PHE A 131 0.07 4.60 5.74
CA PHE A 131 -1.07 3.69 5.82
C PHE A 131 -0.71 2.24 5.55
N ALA A 132 0.23 1.97 4.62
CA ALA A 132 0.74 0.62 4.40
C ALA A 132 1.43 0.04 5.67
N HIS A 133 2.11 0.88 6.46
CA HIS A 133 2.61 0.51 7.78
C HIS A 133 1.47 0.24 8.77
N GLY A 134 0.44 1.09 8.79
CA GLY A 134 -0.75 0.86 9.61
C GLY A 134 -1.41 -0.49 9.34
N GLN A 135 -1.49 -0.91 8.07
CA GLN A 135 -2.03 -2.21 7.67
C GLN A 135 -1.20 -3.42 8.18
N LYS A 136 0.02 -3.18 8.64
CA LYS A 136 0.91 -4.21 9.26
C LYS A 136 0.97 -4.11 10.79
N ASP A 137 0.07 -3.38 11.43
CA ASP A 137 0.11 -3.08 12.86
C ASP A 137 1.34 -2.26 13.30
N GLU A 138 1.93 -1.48 12.37
CA GLU A 138 3.08 -0.63 12.62
C GLU A 138 2.66 0.86 12.70
N SER A 139 1.59 1.17 13.42
CA SER A 139 0.99 2.51 13.46
C SER A 139 1.97 3.60 13.92
N ASN A 140 2.88 3.29 14.85
CA ASN A 140 3.89 4.25 15.29
C ASN A 140 4.86 4.63 14.17
N VAL A 141 5.25 3.67 13.33
CA VAL A 141 6.07 3.91 12.14
C VAL A 141 5.29 4.78 11.15
N GLY A 142 4.00 4.46 10.93
CA GLY A 142 3.11 5.23 10.08
C GLY A 142 3.02 6.70 10.52
N ILE A 143 2.81 6.97 11.81
CA ILE A 143 2.77 8.34 12.36
C ILE A 143 4.09 9.10 12.09
N GLY A 144 5.24 8.45 12.26
CA GLY A 144 6.54 9.05 11.90
C GLY A 144 6.68 9.37 10.40
N MET A 145 6.09 8.55 9.53
CA MET A 145 6.04 8.84 8.08
C MET A 145 5.14 10.04 7.77
N LEU A 146 4.04 10.24 8.51
CA LEU A 146 3.16 11.40 8.33
C LEU A 146 3.86 12.74 8.65
N GLU A 147 4.77 12.76 9.63
CA GLU A 147 5.57 13.96 9.91
C GLU A 147 6.44 14.34 8.70
N ARG A 148 7.13 13.36 8.15
CA ARG A 148 7.94 13.54 6.92
C ARG A 148 7.09 13.91 5.71
N ALA A 149 5.88 13.34 5.59
CA ALA A 149 4.94 13.68 4.54
C ALA A 149 4.52 15.15 4.63
N LEU A 150 4.18 15.64 5.83
CA LEU A 150 3.79 17.02 6.05
C LEU A 150 4.94 18.01 5.74
N GLU A 151 6.17 17.66 6.11
CA GLU A 151 7.37 18.43 5.76
C GLU A 151 7.55 18.55 4.24
N LYS A 152 7.40 17.43 3.50
CA LYS A 152 7.52 17.41 2.04
C LYS A 152 6.38 18.13 1.33
N LEU A 153 5.16 18.05 1.84
CA LEU A 153 4.01 18.79 1.31
C LEU A 153 4.16 20.30 1.57
N GLY A 154 4.73 20.70 2.71
CA GLY A 154 5.13 22.08 3.05
C GLY A 154 4.20 23.15 2.50
N ASN A 155 4.78 24.07 1.71
CA ASN A 155 4.08 25.16 1.04
C ASN A 155 3.71 24.82 -0.42
N SER A 156 3.49 23.54 -0.75
CA SER A 156 3.03 23.13 -2.08
C SER A 156 1.64 23.73 -2.39
N PRO A 157 1.26 23.83 -3.67
CA PRO A 157 -0.08 24.27 -4.06
C PRO A 157 -1.17 23.48 -3.35
N ALA A 158 -2.36 24.09 -3.19
CA ALA A 158 -3.52 23.48 -2.56
C ALA A 158 -4.04 22.25 -3.35
N MET A 159 -3.82 22.23 -4.65
CA MET A 159 -4.23 21.15 -5.55
C MET A 159 -3.06 20.62 -6.37
N TYR A 160 -3.06 19.31 -6.61
CA TYR A 160 -2.17 18.63 -7.55
C TYR A 160 -2.97 17.62 -8.39
N GLY A 161 -3.22 17.99 -9.65
CA GLY A 161 -4.22 17.28 -10.45
C GLY A 161 -5.57 17.29 -9.73
N ASN A 162 -6.14 16.13 -9.47
CA ASN A 162 -7.39 15.98 -8.73
C ASN A 162 -7.18 15.74 -7.21
N ILE A 163 -5.95 15.83 -6.72
CA ILE A 163 -5.62 15.62 -5.31
C ILE A 163 -5.74 16.94 -4.54
N ASP A 164 -6.58 16.97 -3.49
CA ASP A 164 -6.69 18.08 -2.56
C ASP A 164 -5.57 17.99 -1.51
N VAL A 165 -4.47 18.72 -1.78
CA VAL A 165 -3.25 18.71 -0.94
C VAL A 165 -3.50 19.40 0.40
N ASP A 166 -4.37 20.43 0.44
CA ASP A 166 -4.71 21.10 1.71
C ASP A 166 -5.52 20.18 2.62
N ARG A 167 -6.44 19.41 2.06
CA ARG A 167 -7.15 18.36 2.80
C ARG A 167 -6.19 17.33 3.38
N ILE A 168 -5.22 16.87 2.58
CA ILE A 168 -4.17 15.94 3.05
C ILE A 168 -3.40 16.53 4.24
N ARG A 169 -2.91 17.78 4.13
CA ARG A 169 -2.18 18.44 5.22
C ARG A 169 -3.01 18.51 6.51
N ASN A 170 -4.29 18.85 6.39
CA ASN A 170 -5.19 18.94 7.54
C ASN A 170 -5.42 17.56 8.17
N LYS A 171 -5.66 16.53 7.35
CA LYS A 171 -5.80 15.15 7.83
C LYS A 171 -4.56 14.62 8.52
N ILE A 172 -3.38 14.91 8.00
CA ILE A 172 -2.11 14.54 8.65
C ILE A 172 -2.01 15.21 10.04
N LYS A 173 -2.29 16.51 10.15
CA LYS A 173 -2.27 17.23 11.44
C LYS A 173 -3.27 16.65 12.45
N GLU A 174 -4.47 16.27 12.02
CA GLU A 174 -5.46 15.59 12.83
C GLU A 174 -4.92 14.26 13.38
N MET A 175 -4.34 13.43 12.50
CA MET A 175 -3.77 12.13 12.86
C MET A 175 -2.56 12.24 13.80
N GLN A 176 -1.69 13.23 13.59
CA GLN A 176 -0.57 13.51 14.50
C GLN A 176 -1.06 13.90 15.90
N LYS A 177 -2.11 14.73 15.99
CA LYS A 177 -2.70 15.16 17.25
C LYS A 177 -3.38 14.01 18.00
N SER A 178 -4.11 13.15 17.28
CA SER A 178 -4.79 11.98 17.85
C SER A 178 -3.87 10.80 18.12
N LYS A 179 -2.65 10.81 17.55
CA LYS A 179 -1.69 9.69 17.53
C LYS A 179 -2.28 8.40 16.94
N GLY A 180 -3.18 8.55 15.97
CA GLY A 180 -3.85 7.43 15.30
C GLY A 180 -3.99 7.66 13.81
N LEU A 181 -3.89 6.57 13.03
CA LEU A 181 -4.13 6.59 11.60
C LEU A 181 -5.64 6.50 11.33
N THR A 182 -6.17 7.43 10.55
CA THR A 182 -7.57 7.45 10.12
C THR A 182 -7.63 7.47 8.60
N ILE A 183 -8.18 6.42 8.00
CA ILE A 183 -8.29 6.27 6.55
C ILE A 183 -9.23 7.35 6.00
N PHE A 184 -8.85 7.93 4.87
CA PHE A 184 -9.64 8.93 4.12
C PHE A 184 -9.29 8.85 2.64
N GLU A 185 -10.10 9.44 1.77
CA GLU A 185 -9.86 9.52 0.33
C GLU A 185 -9.10 10.80 -0.05
N ILE A 186 -8.26 10.75 -1.08
CA ILE A 186 -7.46 11.88 -1.61
C ILE A 186 -7.95 12.34 -2.98
#